data_69d2da6060e970c31d295032af6d2427
#
_entry.id   69d2da6060e970c31d295032af6d2427
#
_cell.length_a   1.000
_cell.length_b   1.000
_cell.length_c   1.000
_cell.angle_alpha   90.00
_cell.angle_beta   90.00
_cell.angle_gamma   90.00
#
_symmetry.space_group_name_H-M   'P 1'
#
loop_
_entity.id
_entity.type
_entity.pdbx_description
1 polymer ?
#
loop_
_entity_poly.entity_id
_entity_poly.type
_entity_poly.pdbx_seq_one_letter_code
_entity_poly.pdbx_strand_id
1 'polypeptide(L)'
;MTRVLLTGASGTFGRYLARELLARECELVVIVRGRDEDEARRRVLAAVVPKSVDAVTTVCGDLGEPELALENRASVRSCHVVLHAAASTSFGLTLEAAREANVEGTAAVLRLARSLPTLETIGYVGTAFVAGRRVGRIYEAELRHRAGFANAYERSKYEAELVARASGLPLCVFRPSVIVENETTSVPTALRACLQLIASERLTALPSPPHATLDVITARDAARAIVDLLLTRQRGHVYHVASGDSAPRVADIALAGTGRRVAFMDLPTFEDELRRLQSRSAASARVYGSLGSALKILAYPKVFDTRAAEAALGRSVAQADPLRVIGRTLEAAA
;
A
#
# COMPACT_ATOMS: atom_id res chain seq x y z
N MET A 1 22.04 -16.70 -6.88
CA MET A 1 21.33 -15.42 -7.03
C MET A 1 19.87 -15.65 -6.64
N THR A 2 19.26 -14.76 -5.84
CA THR A 2 17.86 -14.95 -5.41
C THR A 2 16.92 -14.50 -6.52
N ARG A 3 16.03 -15.40 -6.94
CA ARG A 3 15.03 -15.11 -7.98
C ARG A 3 13.68 -14.85 -7.33
N VAL A 4 13.15 -13.65 -7.53
CA VAL A 4 11.95 -13.15 -6.86
C VAL A 4 10.81 -12.96 -7.86
N LEU A 5 9.68 -13.61 -7.61
CA LEU A 5 8.43 -13.34 -8.29
C LEU A 5 7.76 -12.12 -7.64
N LEU A 6 7.61 -11.04 -8.37
CA LEU A 6 6.97 -9.82 -7.90
C LEU A 6 5.65 -9.57 -8.65
N THR A 7 4.56 -9.41 -7.91
CA THR A 7 3.31 -8.89 -8.46
C THR A 7 3.14 -7.42 -8.10
N GLY A 8 2.53 -6.64 -8.99
CA GLY A 8 2.26 -5.22 -8.76
C GLY A 8 3.44 -4.27 -9.04
N ALA A 9 4.51 -4.72 -9.71
CA ALA A 9 5.70 -3.91 -10.01
C ALA A 9 5.42 -2.63 -10.81
N SER A 10 4.40 -2.63 -11.67
CA SER A 10 3.99 -1.44 -12.44
C SER A 10 3.16 -0.44 -11.62
N GLY A 11 2.79 -0.79 -10.39
CA GLY A 11 2.04 0.09 -9.50
C GLY A 11 2.93 1.13 -8.82
N THR A 12 2.29 2.13 -8.22
CA THR A 12 2.92 3.25 -7.51
C THR A 12 3.99 2.81 -6.51
N PHE A 13 3.67 1.83 -5.64
CA PHE A 13 4.61 1.33 -4.65
C PHE A 13 5.48 0.18 -5.19
N GLY A 14 4.94 -0.66 -6.06
CA GLY A 14 5.63 -1.83 -6.58
C GLY A 14 6.93 -1.50 -7.33
N ARG A 15 7.00 -0.35 -8.00
CA ARG A 15 8.23 0.13 -8.65
C ARG A 15 9.38 0.39 -7.66
N TYR A 16 9.09 0.86 -6.45
CA TYR A 16 10.09 1.03 -5.39
C TYR A 16 10.58 -0.33 -4.88
N LEU A 17 9.68 -1.29 -4.69
CA LEU A 17 10.02 -2.67 -4.32
C LEU A 17 10.93 -3.31 -5.38
N ALA A 18 10.58 -3.18 -6.66
CA ALA A 18 11.38 -3.71 -7.75
C ALA A 18 12.81 -3.10 -7.77
N ARG A 19 12.91 -1.78 -7.63
CA ARG A 19 14.20 -1.08 -7.59
C ARG A 19 15.06 -1.51 -6.40
N GLU A 20 14.46 -1.70 -5.23
CA GLU A 20 15.16 -2.17 -4.02
C GLU A 20 15.60 -3.63 -4.14
N LEU A 21 14.82 -4.51 -4.77
CA LEU A 21 15.22 -5.88 -5.06
C LEU A 21 16.39 -5.94 -6.04
N LEU A 22 16.33 -5.16 -7.12
CA LEU A 22 17.42 -5.05 -8.10
C LEU A 22 18.69 -4.46 -7.49
N ALA A 23 18.58 -3.51 -6.56
CA ALA A 23 19.72 -2.96 -5.84
C ALA A 23 20.41 -3.99 -4.91
N ARG A 24 19.72 -5.09 -4.57
CA ARG A 24 20.25 -6.25 -3.82
C ARG A 24 20.59 -7.43 -4.72
N GLU A 25 20.82 -7.16 -6.00
CA GLU A 25 21.23 -8.16 -7.00
C GLU A 25 20.27 -9.36 -7.13
N CYS A 26 18.97 -9.13 -6.87
CA CYS A 26 17.95 -10.12 -7.15
C CYS A 26 17.60 -10.14 -8.63
N GLU A 27 17.34 -11.33 -9.18
CA GLU A 27 16.64 -11.47 -10.46
C GLU A 27 15.13 -11.36 -10.24
N LEU A 28 14.47 -10.56 -11.07
CA LEU A 28 13.03 -10.37 -10.98
C LEU A 28 12.27 -11.13 -12.06
N VAL A 29 11.24 -11.84 -11.66
CA VAL A 29 10.15 -12.29 -12.52
C VAL A 29 8.92 -11.47 -12.14
N VAL A 30 8.37 -10.71 -13.09
CA VAL A 30 7.29 -9.75 -12.81
C VAL A 30 6.04 -10.15 -13.57
N ILE A 31 4.94 -10.42 -12.84
CA ILE A 31 3.63 -10.62 -13.45
C ILE A 31 2.94 -9.27 -13.62
N VAL A 32 2.60 -8.93 -14.86
CA VAL A 32 1.96 -7.66 -15.24
C VAL A 32 0.89 -7.89 -16.28
N ARG A 33 -0.22 -7.20 -16.14
CA ARG A 33 -1.28 -7.17 -17.15
C ARG A 33 -0.81 -6.48 -18.42
N GLY A 34 -1.08 -7.08 -19.56
CA GLY A 34 -0.82 -6.53 -20.89
C GLY A 34 -1.69 -7.26 -21.91
N ARG A 35 -1.83 -6.72 -23.10
CA ARG A 35 -2.45 -7.42 -24.24
C ARG A 35 -1.54 -8.51 -24.78
N ASP A 36 -0.24 -8.31 -24.58
CA ASP A 36 0.85 -9.17 -25.01
C ASP A 36 2.09 -8.95 -24.13
N GLU A 37 3.11 -9.81 -24.27
CA GLU A 37 4.37 -9.70 -23.52
C GLU A 37 5.10 -8.39 -23.81
N ASP A 38 5.04 -7.84 -25.01
CA ASP A 38 5.72 -6.60 -25.39
C ASP A 38 5.11 -5.39 -24.65
N GLU A 39 3.79 -5.32 -24.57
CA GLU A 39 3.13 -4.26 -23.79
C GLU A 39 3.43 -4.41 -22.29
N ALA A 40 3.34 -5.63 -21.77
CA ALA A 40 3.70 -5.92 -20.38
C ALA A 40 5.14 -5.50 -20.07
N ARG A 41 6.10 -5.85 -20.96
CA ARG A 41 7.51 -5.46 -20.83
C ARG A 41 7.70 -3.94 -20.86
N ARG A 42 7.10 -3.24 -21.82
CA ARG A 42 7.18 -1.75 -21.88
C ARG A 42 6.68 -1.11 -20.60
N ARG A 43 5.56 -1.60 -20.04
CA ARG A 43 5.01 -1.08 -18.78
C ARG A 43 5.94 -1.28 -17.58
N VAL A 44 6.59 -2.44 -17.50
CA VAL A 44 7.55 -2.73 -16.43
C VAL A 44 8.79 -1.87 -16.57
N LEU A 45 9.39 -1.82 -17.74
CA LEU A 45 10.61 -1.06 -17.98
C LEU A 45 10.41 0.46 -17.73
N ALA A 46 9.26 1.00 -18.13
CA ALA A 46 8.90 2.39 -17.85
C ALA A 46 8.74 2.68 -16.34
N ALA A 47 8.21 1.72 -15.57
CA ALA A 47 7.99 1.89 -14.14
C ALA A 47 9.26 1.66 -13.29
N VAL A 48 10.04 0.62 -13.64
CA VAL A 48 11.17 0.16 -12.82
C VAL A 48 12.48 0.82 -13.20
N VAL A 49 12.69 1.14 -14.49
CA VAL A 49 13.95 1.74 -15.03
C VAL A 49 15.17 0.95 -14.53
N PRO A 50 15.31 -0.34 -14.88
CA PRO A 50 16.39 -1.17 -14.38
C PRO A 50 17.74 -0.76 -14.99
N LYS A 51 18.82 -0.91 -14.20
CA LYS A 51 20.20 -0.72 -14.71
C LYS A 51 20.60 -1.76 -15.76
N SER A 52 20.04 -2.98 -15.65
CA SER A 52 20.17 -4.06 -16.63
C SER A 52 18.78 -4.59 -16.96
N VAL A 53 18.46 -4.63 -18.24
CA VAL A 53 17.18 -5.16 -18.75
C VAL A 53 17.09 -6.67 -18.54
N ASP A 54 18.23 -7.37 -18.51
CA ASP A 54 18.32 -8.83 -18.36
C ASP A 54 18.01 -9.29 -16.94
N ALA A 55 18.09 -8.42 -15.95
CA ALA A 55 17.73 -8.73 -14.57
C ALA A 55 16.20 -8.80 -14.33
N VAL A 56 15.38 -8.49 -15.34
CA VAL A 56 13.93 -8.44 -15.22
C VAL A 56 13.27 -9.29 -16.34
N THR A 57 12.70 -10.41 -15.95
CA THR A 57 11.84 -11.22 -16.81
C THR A 57 10.38 -10.77 -16.62
N THR A 58 9.73 -10.34 -17.67
CA THR A 58 8.32 -9.97 -17.64
C THR A 58 7.47 -11.15 -18.10
N VAL A 59 6.39 -11.41 -17.39
CA VAL A 59 5.39 -12.43 -17.72
C VAL A 59 4.03 -11.74 -17.81
N CYS A 60 3.36 -11.89 -18.94
CA CYS A 60 1.99 -11.43 -19.12
C CYS A 60 1.05 -12.30 -18.28
N GLY A 61 0.17 -11.68 -17.50
CA GLY A 61 -0.79 -12.39 -16.67
C GLY A 61 -1.73 -11.45 -15.91
N ASP A 62 -2.89 -11.95 -15.51
CA ASP A 62 -3.90 -11.21 -14.74
C ASP A 62 -4.32 -11.98 -13.49
N LEU A 63 -4.30 -11.31 -12.33
CA LEU A 63 -4.68 -11.90 -11.04
C LEU A 63 -6.20 -12.21 -10.95
N GLY A 64 -7.02 -11.60 -11.80
CA GLY A 64 -8.46 -11.85 -11.88
C GLY A 64 -8.81 -13.07 -12.75
N GLU A 65 -7.85 -13.59 -13.51
CA GLU A 65 -8.09 -14.69 -14.44
C GLU A 65 -7.73 -16.07 -13.86
N PRO A 66 -8.38 -17.14 -14.33
CA PRO A 66 -8.03 -18.50 -13.93
C PRO A 66 -6.54 -18.77 -14.14
N GLU A 67 -5.90 -19.37 -13.14
CA GLU A 67 -4.46 -19.67 -13.14
C GLU A 67 -3.57 -18.48 -13.53
N LEU A 68 -4.06 -17.24 -13.31
CA LEU A 68 -3.43 -15.97 -13.63
C LEU A 68 -3.22 -15.73 -15.14
N ALA A 69 -3.84 -16.51 -16.01
CA ALA A 69 -3.65 -16.45 -17.47
C ALA A 69 -2.17 -16.36 -17.89
N LEU A 70 -1.27 -17.10 -17.23
CA LEU A 70 0.18 -17.00 -17.44
C LEU A 70 0.59 -17.60 -18.78
N GLU A 71 1.22 -16.81 -19.65
CA GLU A 71 1.77 -17.25 -20.92
C GLU A 71 3.09 -18.01 -20.73
N ASN A 72 3.97 -17.56 -19.82
CA ASN A 72 5.27 -18.18 -19.57
C ASN A 72 5.39 -18.70 -18.14
N ARG A 73 4.99 -19.93 -17.89
CA ARG A 73 5.06 -20.59 -16.58
C ARG A 73 6.46 -21.05 -16.19
N ALA A 74 7.34 -21.32 -17.15
CA ALA A 74 8.68 -21.82 -16.87
C ALA A 74 9.52 -20.81 -16.07
N SER A 75 9.47 -19.53 -16.44
CA SER A 75 10.16 -18.45 -15.74
C SER A 75 9.67 -18.28 -14.30
N VAL A 76 8.36 -18.48 -14.06
CA VAL A 76 7.76 -18.38 -12.74
C VAL A 76 8.17 -19.55 -11.84
N ARG A 77 8.24 -20.77 -12.38
CA ARG A 77 8.58 -21.99 -11.63
C ARG A 77 9.98 -22.00 -11.00
N SER A 78 10.89 -21.18 -11.51
CA SER A 78 12.27 -21.08 -10.99
C SER A 78 12.43 -20.03 -9.87
N CYS A 79 11.34 -19.41 -9.41
CA CYS A 79 11.41 -18.43 -8.33
C CYS A 79 11.48 -19.09 -6.96
N HIS A 80 12.35 -18.56 -6.09
CA HIS A 80 12.53 -19.01 -4.70
C HIS A 80 11.69 -18.19 -3.72
N VAL A 81 11.44 -16.93 -4.07
CA VAL A 81 10.74 -15.95 -3.24
C VAL A 81 9.58 -15.37 -4.04
N VAL A 82 8.45 -15.19 -3.38
CA VAL A 82 7.29 -14.46 -3.93
C VAL A 82 7.09 -13.20 -3.12
N LEU A 83 6.97 -12.04 -3.77
CA LEU A 83 6.53 -10.80 -3.14
C LEU A 83 5.21 -10.34 -3.78
N HIS A 84 4.12 -10.54 -3.07
CA HIS A 84 2.79 -10.14 -3.53
C HIS A 84 2.45 -8.73 -3.06
N ALA A 85 2.59 -7.75 -3.97
CA ALA A 85 2.28 -6.35 -3.72
C ALA A 85 1.15 -5.80 -4.61
N ALA A 86 0.61 -6.61 -5.51
CA ALA A 86 -0.54 -6.20 -6.31
C ALA A 86 -1.81 -6.13 -5.46
N ALA A 87 -2.49 -5.01 -5.49
CA ALA A 87 -3.76 -4.78 -4.81
C ALA A 87 -4.48 -3.59 -5.44
N SER A 88 -5.81 -3.55 -5.33
CA SER A 88 -6.55 -2.31 -5.54
C SER A 88 -6.55 -1.49 -4.25
N THR A 89 -6.08 -0.24 -4.34
CA THR A 89 -6.08 0.72 -3.24
C THR A 89 -7.18 1.77 -3.39
N SER A 90 -8.16 1.54 -4.26
CA SER A 90 -9.27 2.45 -4.50
C SER A 90 -10.27 2.46 -3.35
N PHE A 91 -10.51 3.63 -2.76
CA PHE A 91 -11.52 3.84 -1.73
C PHE A 91 -12.95 3.99 -2.29
N GLY A 92 -13.09 4.07 -3.61
CA GLY A 92 -14.39 4.22 -4.28
C GLY A 92 -15.01 2.88 -4.74
N LEU A 93 -14.35 1.75 -4.52
CA LEU A 93 -14.91 0.45 -4.90
C LEU A 93 -16.01 0.02 -3.93
N THR A 94 -16.97 -0.76 -4.46
CA THR A 94 -17.87 -1.56 -3.63
C THR A 94 -17.07 -2.64 -2.89
N LEU A 95 -17.65 -3.23 -1.86
CA LEU A 95 -16.97 -4.28 -1.11
C LEU A 95 -16.73 -5.52 -1.98
N GLU A 96 -17.69 -5.86 -2.86
CA GLU A 96 -17.60 -6.98 -3.79
C GLU A 96 -16.40 -6.79 -4.75
N ALA A 97 -16.32 -5.64 -5.43
CA ALA A 97 -15.21 -5.34 -6.32
C ALA A 97 -13.86 -5.26 -5.59
N ALA A 98 -13.84 -4.75 -4.35
CA ALA A 98 -12.64 -4.74 -3.52
C ALA A 98 -12.20 -6.15 -3.11
N ARG A 99 -13.14 -7.08 -2.83
CA ARG A 99 -12.85 -8.49 -2.55
C ARG A 99 -12.31 -9.23 -3.76
N GLU A 100 -12.96 -9.06 -4.90
CA GLU A 100 -12.49 -9.65 -6.16
C GLU A 100 -11.02 -9.26 -6.43
N ALA A 101 -10.69 -7.97 -6.35
CA ALA A 101 -9.34 -7.51 -6.59
C ALA A 101 -8.33 -7.95 -5.51
N ASN A 102 -8.69 -7.87 -4.22
CA ASN A 102 -7.73 -8.03 -3.13
C ASN A 102 -7.76 -9.43 -2.51
N VAL A 103 -8.94 -10.04 -2.34
CA VAL A 103 -9.05 -11.36 -1.70
C VAL A 103 -8.82 -12.46 -2.72
N GLU A 104 -9.57 -12.45 -3.83
CA GLU A 104 -9.44 -13.47 -4.87
C GLU A 104 -8.09 -13.37 -5.59
N GLY A 105 -7.63 -12.14 -5.88
CA GLY A 105 -6.29 -11.91 -6.41
C GLY A 105 -5.18 -12.46 -5.50
N THR A 106 -5.29 -12.27 -4.18
CA THR A 106 -4.35 -12.86 -3.21
C THR A 106 -4.45 -14.38 -3.22
N ALA A 107 -5.66 -14.95 -3.20
CA ALA A 107 -5.85 -16.39 -3.25
C ALA A 107 -5.23 -17.01 -4.51
N ALA A 108 -5.34 -16.35 -5.66
CA ALA A 108 -4.74 -16.79 -6.91
C ALA A 108 -3.20 -16.83 -6.84
N VAL A 109 -2.57 -15.79 -6.28
CA VAL A 109 -1.11 -15.77 -6.08
C VAL A 109 -0.66 -16.85 -5.08
N LEU A 110 -1.43 -17.12 -4.03
CA LEU A 110 -1.12 -18.18 -3.07
C LEU A 110 -1.21 -19.57 -3.71
N ARG A 111 -2.19 -19.81 -4.59
CA ARG A 111 -2.27 -21.06 -5.37
C ARG A 111 -1.04 -21.22 -6.28
N LEU A 112 -0.63 -20.16 -6.99
CA LEU A 112 0.59 -20.17 -7.78
C LEU A 112 1.81 -20.46 -6.90
N ALA A 113 1.98 -19.74 -5.77
CA ALA A 113 3.11 -19.94 -4.86
C ALA A 113 3.20 -21.38 -4.36
N ARG A 114 2.07 -22.04 -4.08
CA ARG A 114 2.01 -23.46 -3.68
C ARG A 114 2.54 -24.40 -4.75
N SER A 115 2.45 -24.05 -6.02
CA SER A 115 2.93 -24.86 -7.15
C SER A 115 4.44 -24.69 -7.43
N LEU A 116 5.12 -23.76 -6.75
CA LEU A 116 6.54 -23.49 -6.94
C LEU A 116 7.38 -24.54 -6.18
N PRO A 117 8.20 -25.36 -6.86
CA PRO A 117 8.92 -26.45 -6.22
C PRO A 117 10.04 -25.98 -5.28
N THR A 118 10.52 -24.75 -5.50
CA THR A 118 11.66 -24.15 -4.79
C THR A 118 11.25 -22.99 -3.90
N LEU A 119 9.98 -22.86 -3.56
CA LEU A 119 9.50 -21.75 -2.73
C LEU A 119 10.10 -21.79 -1.32
N GLU A 120 10.83 -20.76 -0.96
CA GLU A 120 11.42 -20.57 0.36
C GLU A 120 10.60 -19.64 1.26
N THR A 121 10.08 -18.55 0.70
CA THR A 121 9.25 -17.59 1.43
C THR A 121 8.30 -16.84 0.50
N ILE A 122 7.17 -16.42 1.07
CA ILE A 122 6.24 -15.51 0.44
C ILE A 122 6.05 -14.28 1.32
N GLY A 123 6.30 -13.09 0.76
CA GLY A 123 5.97 -11.80 1.36
C GLY A 123 4.60 -11.34 0.85
N TYR A 124 3.68 -11.09 1.77
CA TYR A 124 2.38 -10.47 1.47
C TYR A 124 2.40 -9.01 1.92
N VAL A 125 2.24 -8.09 0.97
CA VAL A 125 2.11 -6.66 1.27
C VAL A 125 0.64 -6.33 1.55
N GLY A 126 0.33 -6.27 2.84
CA GLY A 126 -0.97 -5.88 3.37
C GLY A 126 -1.10 -4.37 3.54
N THR A 127 -1.64 -3.96 4.68
CA THR A 127 -1.67 -2.57 5.16
C THR A 127 -1.83 -2.55 6.69
N ALA A 128 -1.25 -1.57 7.37
CA ALA A 128 -1.47 -1.36 8.79
C ALA A 128 -2.95 -1.03 9.12
N PHE A 129 -3.68 -0.52 8.12
CA PHE A 129 -5.11 -0.18 8.26
C PHE A 129 -6.07 -1.39 8.30
N VAL A 130 -5.56 -2.64 8.25
CA VAL A 130 -6.36 -3.82 8.68
C VAL A 130 -6.81 -3.72 10.14
N ALA A 131 -6.22 -2.80 10.91
CA ALA A 131 -6.69 -2.42 12.24
C ALA A 131 -8.12 -1.86 12.26
N GLY A 132 -8.63 -1.36 11.12
CA GLY A 132 -9.97 -0.80 10.98
C GLY A 132 -10.21 0.39 11.92
N ARG A 133 -11.38 0.42 12.56
CA ARG A 133 -11.81 1.50 13.48
C ARG A 133 -11.19 1.41 14.89
N ARG A 134 -10.21 0.56 15.10
CA ARG A 134 -9.47 0.51 16.36
C ARG A 134 -8.71 1.82 16.58
N VAL A 135 -8.59 2.22 17.84
CA VAL A 135 -7.86 3.42 18.28
C VAL A 135 -6.75 3.04 19.26
N GLY A 136 -5.80 3.93 19.47
CA GLY A 136 -4.67 3.71 20.37
C GLY A 136 -3.55 2.88 19.72
N ARG A 137 -2.75 2.17 20.54
CA ARG A 137 -1.63 1.37 20.04
C ARG A 137 -2.09 0.08 19.40
N ILE A 138 -1.62 -0.18 18.20
CA ILE A 138 -1.91 -1.39 17.39
C ILE A 138 -0.64 -2.22 17.31
N TYR A 139 -0.68 -3.44 17.83
CA TYR A 139 0.47 -4.34 17.84
C TYR A 139 0.57 -5.18 16.56
N GLU A 140 1.80 -5.52 16.14
CA GLU A 140 2.09 -6.21 14.87
C GLU A 140 1.43 -7.59 14.78
N ALA A 141 1.43 -8.37 15.87
CA ALA A 141 0.84 -9.71 15.88
C ALA A 141 -0.69 -9.71 15.75
N GLU A 142 -1.35 -8.59 16.08
CA GLU A 142 -2.81 -8.54 16.19
C GLU A 142 -3.51 -8.43 14.83
N LEU A 143 -4.55 -9.24 14.66
CA LEU A 143 -5.50 -9.14 13.56
C LEU A 143 -6.92 -9.29 14.12
N ARG A 144 -7.53 -8.17 14.53
CA ARG A 144 -8.84 -8.11 15.20
C ARG A 144 -9.80 -7.24 14.40
N HIS A 145 -11.07 -7.65 14.31
CA HIS A 145 -12.09 -6.99 13.47
C HIS A 145 -13.32 -6.46 14.25
N ARG A 146 -13.40 -6.65 15.58
CA ARG A 146 -14.58 -6.27 16.37
C ARG A 146 -14.97 -4.81 16.27
N ALA A 147 -14.01 -3.92 16.04
CA ALA A 147 -14.26 -2.49 15.86
C ALA A 147 -14.85 -2.16 14.47
N GLY A 148 -14.86 -3.10 13.55
CA GLY A 148 -15.25 -2.89 12.16
C GLY A 148 -14.24 -2.09 11.35
N PHE A 149 -14.63 -1.69 10.15
CA PHE A 149 -13.76 -1.03 9.17
C PHE A 149 -14.34 0.32 8.75
N ALA A 150 -13.48 1.28 8.42
CA ALA A 150 -13.91 2.59 7.96
C ALA A 150 -14.39 2.56 6.49
N ASN A 151 -13.88 1.63 5.68
CA ASN A 151 -14.19 1.52 4.25
C ASN A 151 -13.99 0.08 3.72
N ALA A 152 -14.40 -0.13 2.45
CA ALA A 152 -14.29 -1.42 1.77
C ALA A 152 -12.84 -1.88 1.55
N TYR A 153 -11.91 -0.92 1.35
CA TYR A 153 -10.48 -1.23 1.19
C TYR A 153 -9.92 -1.89 2.44
N GLU A 154 -10.07 -1.28 3.62
CA GLU A 154 -9.58 -1.86 4.88
C GLU A 154 -10.14 -3.28 5.10
N ARG A 155 -11.44 -3.45 4.86
CA ARG A 155 -12.11 -4.74 5.02
C ARG A 155 -11.58 -5.79 4.06
N SER A 156 -11.47 -5.48 2.77
CA SER A 156 -10.95 -6.43 1.78
C SER A 156 -9.48 -6.80 2.03
N LYS A 157 -8.64 -5.86 2.48
CA LYS A 157 -7.24 -6.14 2.84
C LYS A 157 -7.13 -6.98 4.12
N TYR A 158 -8.03 -6.78 5.10
CA TYR A 158 -8.15 -7.64 6.27
C TYR A 158 -8.51 -9.08 5.88
N GLU A 159 -9.54 -9.25 5.04
CA GLU A 159 -9.99 -10.56 4.56
C GLU A 159 -8.89 -11.26 3.73
N ALA A 160 -8.18 -10.52 2.88
CA ALA A 160 -7.05 -11.04 2.11
C ALA A 160 -5.89 -11.50 3.02
N GLU A 161 -5.60 -10.78 4.10
CA GLU A 161 -4.59 -11.21 5.07
C GLU A 161 -5.01 -12.48 5.82
N LEU A 162 -6.30 -12.64 6.15
CA LEU A 162 -6.80 -13.92 6.71
C LEU A 162 -6.56 -15.09 5.77
N VAL A 163 -6.87 -14.92 4.47
CA VAL A 163 -6.60 -15.95 3.43
C VAL A 163 -5.11 -16.26 3.33
N ALA A 164 -4.26 -15.22 3.35
CA ALA A 164 -2.82 -15.41 3.30
C ALA A 164 -2.30 -16.18 4.52
N ARG A 165 -2.72 -15.84 5.73
CA ARG A 165 -2.33 -16.53 6.97
C ARG A 165 -2.82 -17.98 7.03
N ALA A 166 -4.02 -18.24 6.50
CA ALA A 166 -4.59 -19.59 6.45
C ALA A 166 -3.96 -20.49 5.38
N SER A 167 -3.08 -19.94 4.52
CA SER A 167 -2.52 -20.68 3.38
C SER A 167 -1.60 -21.84 3.76
N GLY A 168 -1.00 -21.84 4.95
CA GLY A 168 0.04 -22.80 5.36
C GLY A 168 1.38 -22.64 4.62
N LEU A 169 1.54 -21.59 3.79
CA LEU A 169 2.78 -21.27 3.10
C LEU A 169 3.80 -20.59 4.03
N PRO A 170 5.09 -20.57 3.68
CA PRO A 170 6.14 -19.88 4.43
C PRO A 170 5.97 -18.35 4.34
N LEU A 171 4.94 -17.82 5.00
CA LEU A 171 4.45 -16.46 4.88
C LEU A 171 5.18 -15.49 5.81
N CYS A 172 5.49 -14.30 5.27
CA CYS A 172 5.80 -13.09 6.01
C CYS A 172 4.81 -11.99 5.59
N VAL A 173 4.22 -11.29 6.55
CA VAL A 173 3.23 -10.23 6.30
C VAL A 173 3.85 -8.87 6.56
N PHE A 174 3.77 -7.97 5.58
CA PHE A 174 4.19 -6.59 5.69
C PHE A 174 2.97 -5.67 5.68
N ARG A 175 2.85 -4.82 6.68
CA ARG A 175 1.73 -3.88 6.82
C ARG A 175 2.23 -2.44 6.75
N PRO A 176 2.42 -1.89 5.54
CA PRO A 176 2.76 -0.48 5.41
C PRO A 176 1.62 0.42 5.89
N SER A 177 2.00 1.57 6.45
CA SER A 177 1.09 2.68 6.76
C SER A 177 0.75 3.47 5.49
N VAL A 178 0.35 4.74 5.58
CA VAL A 178 0.15 5.57 4.38
C VAL A 178 1.49 5.83 3.71
N ILE A 179 1.63 5.36 2.47
CA ILE A 179 2.86 5.55 1.70
C ILE A 179 2.81 6.89 0.98
N VAL A 180 3.82 7.74 1.23
CA VAL A 180 4.04 8.98 0.48
C VAL A 180 5.19 8.81 -0.50
N GLU A 181 4.96 9.22 -1.76
CA GLU A 181 5.92 9.02 -2.83
C GLU A 181 7.02 10.08 -2.80
N ASN A 182 8.24 9.64 -3.03
CA ASN A 182 9.41 10.53 -3.15
C ASN A 182 9.50 11.20 -4.53
N GLU A 183 8.74 10.72 -5.51
CA GLU A 183 8.78 11.17 -6.90
C GLU A 183 7.42 11.73 -7.33
N THR A 184 7.44 12.85 -8.05
CA THR A 184 6.28 13.72 -8.32
C THR A 184 5.38 13.25 -9.47
N THR A 185 5.59 12.10 -10.08
CA THR A 185 5.12 11.83 -11.44
C THR A 185 3.88 10.96 -11.56
N SER A 186 3.24 10.49 -10.51
CA SER A 186 2.16 9.53 -10.70
C SER A 186 0.81 9.91 -10.08
N VAL A 187 -0.17 9.06 -10.31
CA VAL A 187 -1.58 9.17 -9.96
C VAL A 187 -1.79 9.74 -8.55
N PRO A 188 -2.71 10.69 -8.35
CA PRO A 188 -3.01 11.26 -7.04
C PRO A 188 -3.41 10.17 -6.04
N THR A 189 -2.66 10.03 -4.96
CA THR A 189 -3.12 9.25 -3.80
C THR A 189 -4.26 10.00 -3.10
N ALA A 190 -5.04 9.32 -2.28
CA ALA A 190 -6.10 9.97 -1.50
C ALA A 190 -5.56 11.11 -0.63
N LEU A 191 -4.35 10.96 -0.07
CA LEU A 191 -3.68 12.02 0.68
C LEU A 191 -3.40 13.24 -0.20
N ARG A 192 -2.84 13.05 -1.42
CA ARG A 192 -2.58 14.15 -2.35
C ARG A 192 -3.88 14.87 -2.74
N ALA A 193 -4.92 14.13 -3.08
CA ALA A 193 -6.23 14.72 -3.40
C ALA A 193 -6.80 15.52 -2.23
N CYS A 194 -6.67 15.02 -1.00
CA CYS A 194 -7.04 15.73 0.21
C CYS A 194 -6.28 17.06 0.34
N LEU A 195 -4.96 17.03 0.22
CA LEU A 195 -4.11 18.23 0.33
C LEU A 195 -4.44 19.27 -0.76
N GLN A 196 -4.71 18.84 -2.00
CA GLN A 196 -5.14 19.73 -3.09
C GLN A 196 -6.48 20.42 -2.79
N LEU A 197 -7.44 19.71 -2.17
CA LEU A 197 -8.71 20.31 -1.77
C LEU A 197 -8.56 21.28 -0.60
N ILE A 198 -7.65 21.01 0.34
CA ILE A 198 -7.30 21.94 1.42
C ILE A 198 -6.62 23.19 0.84
N ALA A 199 -5.63 23.03 -0.04
CA ALA A 199 -4.91 24.13 -0.67
C ALA A 199 -5.85 25.07 -1.45
N SER A 200 -6.87 24.50 -2.13
CA SER A 200 -7.91 25.24 -2.88
C SER A 200 -9.12 25.69 -2.04
N GLU A 201 -9.06 25.56 -0.72
CA GLU A 201 -10.14 25.92 0.24
C GLU A 201 -11.49 25.20 -0.01
N ARG A 202 -11.46 24.10 -0.77
CA ARG A 202 -12.65 23.27 -1.02
C ARG A 202 -12.91 22.26 0.11
N LEU A 203 -11.92 22.03 0.97
CA LEU A 203 -12.01 21.24 2.18
C LEU A 203 -11.33 22.01 3.31
N THR A 204 -12.12 22.52 4.24
CA THR A 204 -11.65 23.43 5.31
C THR A 204 -11.51 22.74 6.67
N ALA A 205 -12.07 21.53 6.82
CA ALA A 205 -12.01 20.76 8.05
C ALA A 205 -11.85 19.27 7.78
N LEU A 206 -11.26 18.55 8.74
CA LEU A 206 -11.00 17.10 8.68
C LEU A 206 -11.67 16.38 9.87
N PRO A 207 -12.13 15.12 9.69
CA PRO A 207 -12.76 14.34 10.73
C PRO A 207 -11.71 13.71 11.66
N SER A 208 -11.07 14.52 12.48
CA SER A 208 -9.94 14.07 13.31
C SER A 208 -9.93 14.81 14.64
N PRO A 209 -9.55 14.16 15.75
CA PRO A 209 -9.16 14.88 16.94
C PRO A 209 -7.96 15.81 16.65
N PRO A 210 -7.89 17.02 17.27
CA PRO A 210 -6.85 18.02 16.96
C PRO A 210 -5.41 17.53 17.13
N HIS A 211 -5.19 16.58 18.05
CA HIS A 211 -3.85 16.04 18.36
C HIS A 211 -3.56 14.68 17.72
N ALA A 212 -4.47 14.20 16.87
CA ALA A 212 -4.32 12.90 16.23
C ALA A 212 -3.12 12.89 15.28
N THR A 213 -2.44 11.75 15.23
CA THR A 213 -1.42 11.46 14.23
C THR A 213 -2.02 10.67 13.07
N LEU A 214 -1.44 10.84 11.89
CA LEU A 214 -1.62 9.92 10.77
C LEU A 214 -0.25 9.34 10.44
N ASP A 215 -0.14 8.03 10.57
CA ASP A 215 1.10 7.37 10.24
C ASP A 215 1.32 7.40 8.72
N VAL A 216 2.40 8.04 8.33
CA VAL A 216 2.86 8.15 6.95
C VAL A 216 4.33 7.77 6.86
N ILE A 217 4.70 6.98 5.84
CA ILE A 217 6.07 6.55 5.58
C ILE A 217 6.45 6.83 4.13
N THR A 218 7.73 7.12 3.87
CA THR A 218 8.18 7.31 2.49
C THR A 218 8.18 6.00 1.73
N ALA A 219 7.86 6.03 0.43
CA ALA A 219 7.86 4.84 -0.42
C ALA A 219 9.25 4.16 -0.45
N ARG A 220 10.33 4.94 -0.39
CA ARG A 220 11.70 4.42 -0.35
C ARG A 220 11.99 3.68 0.95
N ASP A 221 11.66 4.26 2.11
CA ASP A 221 11.91 3.59 3.40
C ASP A 221 11.05 2.35 3.54
N ALA A 222 9.77 2.41 3.13
CA ALA A 222 8.88 1.27 3.14
C ALA A 222 9.38 0.12 2.25
N ALA A 223 9.82 0.43 1.02
CA ALA A 223 10.35 -0.58 0.11
C ALA A 223 11.64 -1.21 0.64
N ARG A 224 12.57 -0.38 1.13
CA ARG A 224 13.82 -0.85 1.74
C ARG A 224 13.55 -1.78 2.91
N ALA A 225 12.69 -1.39 3.85
CA ALA A 225 12.36 -2.20 5.01
C ALA A 225 11.72 -3.54 4.59
N ILE A 226 10.74 -3.52 3.68
CA ILE A 226 10.08 -4.74 3.19
C ILE A 226 11.09 -5.69 2.52
N VAL A 227 11.96 -5.17 1.67
CA VAL A 227 12.94 -6.00 0.95
C VAL A 227 13.98 -6.57 1.90
N ASP A 228 14.51 -5.75 2.84
CA ASP A 228 15.44 -6.23 3.85
C ASP A 228 14.82 -7.35 4.70
N LEU A 229 13.60 -7.17 5.21
CA LEU A 229 12.86 -8.16 5.99
C LEU A 229 12.52 -9.42 5.17
N LEU A 230 12.12 -9.27 3.91
CA LEU A 230 11.80 -10.39 3.03
C LEU A 230 13.01 -11.29 2.81
N LEU A 231 14.18 -10.69 2.57
CA LEU A 231 15.42 -11.42 2.28
C LEU A 231 16.03 -12.11 3.51
N THR A 232 15.57 -11.80 4.74
CA THR A 232 15.90 -12.60 5.94
C THR A 232 15.24 -13.98 5.91
N ARG A 233 14.22 -14.17 5.03
CA ARG A 233 13.46 -15.43 4.88
C ARG A 233 12.82 -15.94 6.16
N GLN A 234 12.56 -15.07 7.12
CA GLN A 234 11.82 -15.41 8.33
C GLN A 234 10.37 -15.73 7.99
N ARG A 235 9.81 -16.74 8.67
CA ARG A 235 8.45 -17.25 8.41
C ARG A 235 7.56 -16.98 9.61
N GLY A 236 6.25 -16.78 9.35
CA GLY A 236 5.25 -16.58 10.40
C GLY A 236 5.28 -15.20 11.05
N HIS A 237 6.11 -14.27 10.55
CA HIS A 237 6.24 -12.94 11.09
C HIS A 237 5.27 -11.96 10.43
N VAL A 238 4.84 -10.98 11.23
CA VAL A 238 4.05 -9.82 10.79
C VAL A 238 4.80 -8.57 11.21
N TYR A 239 5.02 -7.68 10.27
CA TYR A 239 5.76 -6.44 10.49
C TYR A 239 4.91 -5.23 10.10
N HIS A 240 4.79 -4.26 11.00
CA HIS A 240 4.33 -2.93 10.62
C HIS A 240 5.50 -2.19 9.94
N VAL A 241 5.23 -1.69 8.75
CA VAL A 241 6.17 -0.86 7.99
C VAL A 241 5.67 0.57 8.05
N ALA A 242 5.97 1.24 9.15
CA ALA A 242 5.32 2.45 9.59
C ALA A 242 6.32 3.39 10.31
N SER A 243 5.92 4.63 10.54
CA SER A 243 6.68 5.60 11.34
C SER A 243 6.49 5.41 12.84
N GLY A 244 5.44 4.69 13.25
CA GLY A 244 5.19 4.34 14.63
C GLY A 244 5.03 5.55 15.56
N ASP A 245 5.83 5.60 16.60
CA ASP A 245 5.81 6.72 17.58
C ASP A 245 6.30 8.06 16.97
N SER A 246 6.98 8.03 15.81
CA SER A 246 7.42 9.22 15.08
C SER A 246 6.39 9.72 14.07
N ALA A 247 5.18 9.14 14.02
CA ALA A 247 4.14 9.54 13.08
C ALA A 247 3.74 11.02 13.27
N PRO A 248 3.69 11.83 12.19
CA PRO A 248 3.35 13.24 12.28
C PRO A 248 1.88 13.46 12.64
N ARG A 249 1.57 14.63 13.18
CA ARG A 249 0.19 15.05 13.42
C ARG A 249 -0.51 15.35 12.10
N VAL A 250 -1.82 15.10 12.05
CA VAL A 250 -2.66 15.45 10.90
C VAL A 250 -2.55 16.95 10.56
N ALA A 251 -2.47 17.81 11.58
CA ALA A 251 -2.27 19.26 11.44
C ALA A 251 -0.95 19.59 10.72
N ASP A 252 0.13 18.91 11.08
CA ASP A 252 1.46 19.14 10.49
C ASP A 252 1.54 18.67 9.05
N ILE A 253 0.87 17.55 8.74
CA ILE A 253 0.72 17.06 7.37
C ILE A 253 -0.02 18.07 6.48
N ALA A 254 -1.16 18.61 6.98
CA ALA A 254 -1.91 19.61 6.25
C ALA A 254 -1.08 20.88 6.04
N LEU A 255 -0.41 21.38 7.08
CA LEU A 255 0.43 22.58 7.02
C LEU A 255 1.62 22.39 6.06
N ALA A 256 2.36 21.27 6.17
CA ALA A 256 3.50 20.98 5.32
C ALA A 256 3.10 20.84 3.84
N GLY A 257 1.94 20.21 3.57
CA GLY A 257 1.47 19.96 2.22
C GLY A 257 0.79 21.16 1.56
N THR A 258 0.29 22.15 2.32
CA THR A 258 -0.56 23.21 1.75
C THR A 258 -0.19 24.62 2.17
N GLY A 259 0.70 24.78 3.16
CA GLY A 259 0.95 26.04 3.82
C GLY A 259 -0.23 26.57 4.67
N ARG A 260 -1.30 25.78 4.82
CA ARG A 260 -2.55 26.19 5.45
C ARG A 260 -2.85 25.36 6.69
N ARG A 261 -3.47 26.01 7.67
CA ARG A 261 -4.08 25.32 8.81
C ARG A 261 -5.46 24.83 8.42
N VAL A 262 -5.84 23.66 8.90
CA VAL A 262 -7.16 23.03 8.69
C VAL A 262 -7.88 22.94 10.03
N ALA A 263 -9.20 23.12 10.02
CA ALA A 263 -10.03 22.88 11.20
C ALA A 263 -10.28 21.37 11.40
N PHE A 264 -10.75 21.02 12.60
CA PHE A 264 -11.10 19.66 12.95
C PHE A 264 -12.54 19.59 13.43
N MET A 265 -13.23 18.51 13.09
CA MET A 265 -14.61 18.26 13.49
C MET A 265 -14.80 16.77 13.80
N ASP A 266 -15.91 16.42 14.44
CA ASP A 266 -16.29 15.03 14.62
C ASP A 266 -16.75 14.37 13.32
N LEU A 267 -16.75 13.03 13.29
CA LEU A 267 -17.11 12.27 12.09
C LEU A 267 -18.55 12.49 11.63
N PRO A 268 -19.60 12.53 12.49
CA PRO A 268 -20.96 12.82 12.07
C PRO A 268 -21.09 14.18 11.37
N THR A 269 -20.54 15.24 11.96
CA THR A 269 -20.54 16.58 11.37
C THR A 269 -19.83 16.59 10.01
N PHE A 270 -18.71 15.90 9.90
CA PHE A 270 -17.97 15.74 8.65
C PHE A 270 -18.79 15.00 7.57
N GLU A 271 -19.49 13.94 7.94
CA GLU A 271 -20.35 13.20 7.02
C GLU A 271 -21.52 14.02 6.50
N ASP A 272 -22.09 14.91 7.33
CA ASP A 272 -23.11 15.85 6.90
C ASP A 272 -22.55 16.86 5.90
N GLU A 273 -21.39 17.42 6.16
CA GLU A 273 -20.73 18.33 5.23
C GLU A 273 -20.38 17.64 3.91
N LEU A 274 -19.86 16.43 3.95
CA LEU A 274 -19.61 15.63 2.74
C LEU A 274 -20.88 15.42 1.91
N ARG A 275 -22.02 15.12 2.52
CA ARG A 275 -23.30 14.97 1.82
C ARG A 275 -23.69 16.26 1.10
N ARG A 276 -23.51 17.40 1.74
CA ARG A 276 -23.75 18.72 1.12
C ARG A 276 -22.83 18.99 -0.07
N LEU A 277 -21.54 18.65 0.05
CA LEU A 277 -20.57 18.80 -1.04
C LEU A 277 -20.88 17.86 -2.21
N GLN A 278 -21.27 16.62 -1.93
CA GLN A 278 -21.63 15.62 -2.93
C GLN A 278 -22.89 16.01 -3.73
N SER A 279 -23.87 16.66 -3.09
CA SER A 279 -25.12 17.05 -3.74
C SER A 279 -24.98 18.17 -4.77
N ARG A 280 -23.85 18.87 -4.82
CA ARG A 280 -23.63 20.02 -5.73
C ARG A 280 -23.57 19.63 -7.21
N SER A 281 -22.98 18.45 -7.55
CA SER A 281 -22.90 17.96 -8.93
C SER A 281 -22.46 16.48 -8.97
N ALA A 282 -22.68 15.81 -10.10
CA ALA A 282 -22.19 14.44 -10.31
C ALA A 282 -20.64 14.32 -10.22
N ALA A 283 -19.92 15.37 -10.64
CA ALA A 283 -18.47 15.43 -10.48
C ALA A 283 -18.07 15.54 -9.01
N SER A 284 -18.74 16.40 -8.24
CA SER A 284 -18.55 16.53 -6.79
C SER A 284 -18.87 15.23 -6.08
N ALA A 285 -19.97 14.55 -6.43
CA ALA A 285 -20.32 13.26 -5.84
C ALA A 285 -19.21 12.23 -5.98
N ARG A 286 -18.59 12.13 -7.15
CA ARG A 286 -17.45 11.20 -7.39
C ARG A 286 -16.21 11.56 -6.57
N VAL A 287 -15.80 12.84 -6.61
CA VAL A 287 -14.59 13.29 -5.91
C VAL A 287 -14.75 13.14 -4.40
N TYR A 288 -15.77 13.69 -3.81
CA TYR A 288 -16.01 13.67 -2.38
C TYR A 288 -16.47 12.29 -1.87
N GLY A 289 -17.05 11.43 -2.71
CA GLY A 289 -17.42 10.06 -2.36
C GLY A 289 -16.21 9.21 -2.07
N SER A 290 -15.27 9.15 -3.00
CA SER A 290 -14.02 8.37 -2.82
C SER A 290 -13.14 8.96 -1.71
N LEU A 291 -12.94 10.29 -1.71
CA LEU A 291 -12.13 10.96 -0.71
C LEU A 291 -12.73 10.85 0.68
N GLY A 292 -14.04 11.02 0.83
CA GLY A 292 -14.73 10.88 2.11
C GLY A 292 -14.52 9.49 2.72
N SER A 293 -14.58 8.43 1.90
CA SER A 293 -14.27 7.07 2.36
C SER A 293 -12.83 6.94 2.87
N ALA A 294 -11.87 7.58 2.21
CA ALA A 294 -10.48 7.60 2.65
C ALA A 294 -10.30 8.40 3.95
N LEU A 295 -10.93 9.59 4.06
CA LEU A 295 -10.75 10.49 5.20
C LEU A 295 -11.36 9.97 6.51
N LYS A 296 -12.35 9.07 6.45
CA LYS A 296 -12.94 8.45 7.65
C LYS A 296 -11.90 7.76 8.55
N ILE A 297 -10.77 7.34 8.02
CA ILE A 297 -9.69 6.74 8.83
C ILE A 297 -9.15 7.71 9.88
N LEU A 298 -9.20 9.02 9.64
CA LEU A 298 -8.69 10.06 10.53
C LEU A 298 -9.50 10.17 11.83
N ALA A 299 -10.76 9.73 11.84
CA ALA A 299 -11.59 9.70 13.03
C ALA A 299 -11.17 8.62 14.05
N TYR A 300 -10.26 7.73 13.66
CA TYR A 300 -9.81 6.60 14.48
C TYR A 300 -8.30 6.66 14.67
N PRO A 301 -7.78 7.57 15.52
CA PRO A 301 -6.36 7.78 15.71
C PRO A 301 -5.67 6.54 16.27
N LYS A 302 -4.54 6.18 15.68
CA LYS A 302 -3.78 4.99 16.06
C LYS A 302 -2.28 5.17 15.88
N VAL A 303 -1.51 4.48 16.71
CA VAL A 303 -0.06 4.38 16.62
C VAL A 303 0.28 2.92 16.33
N PHE A 304 1.00 2.67 15.26
CA PHE A 304 1.43 1.32 14.91
C PHE A 304 2.71 0.96 15.65
N ASP A 305 2.70 -0.17 16.35
CA ASP A 305 3.89 -0.72 16.99
C ASP A 305 4.84 -1.26 15.89
N THR A 306 6.11 -0.84 15.91
CA THR A 306 7.12 -1.21 14.91
C THR A 306 8.28 -2.01 15.51
N ARG A 307 8.19 -2.38 16.80
CA ARG A 307 9.32 -2.98 17.53
C ARG A 307 9.80 -4.32 16.95
N ALA A 308 8.89 -5.16 16.44
CA ALA A 308 9.31 -6.42 15.83
C ALA A 308 10.04 -6.17 14.49
N ALA A 309 9.54 -5.24 13.67
CA ALA A 309 10.20 -4.84 12.44
C ALA A 309 11.59 -4.22 12.72
N GLU A 310 11.68 -3.30 13.67
CA GLU A 310 12.94 -2.62 14.02
C GLU A 310 13.97 -3.59 14.63
N ALA A 311 13.52 -4.49 15.49
CA ALA A 311 14.41 -5.54 16.03
C ALA A 311 14.98 -6.46 14.93
N ALA A 312 14.15 -6.83 13.95
CA ALA A 312 14.58 -7.65 12.82
C ALA A 312 15.51 -6.90 11.84
N LEU A 313 15.30 -5.58 11.70
CA LEU A 313 16.13 -4.72 10.84
C LEU A 313 17.41 -4.24 11.51
N GLY A 314 17.49 -4.22 12.84
CA GLY A 314 18.56 -3.57 13.59
C GLY A 314 18.58 -2.03 13.44
N ARG A 315 17.49 -1.42 12.96
CA ARG A 315 17.33 0.01 12.73
C ARG A 315 15.87 0.42 12.70
N SER A 316 15.60 1.72 12.80
CA SER A 316 14.24 2.24 12.60
C SER A 316 13.72 1.95 11.19
N VAL A 317 12.41 1.69 11.10
CA VAL A 317 11.71 1.44 9.82
C VAL A 317 11.70 2.71 8.99
N ALA A 318 11.21 3.83 9.54
CA ALA A 318 11.21 5.14 8.91
C ALA A 318 12.54 5.85 9.20
N GLN A 319 13.22 6.30 8.16
CA GLN A 319 14.50 7.02 8.26
C GLN A 319 14.43 8.44 7.73
N ALA A 320 13.56 8.68 6.74
CA ALA A 320 13.33 9.99 6.17
C ALA A 320 12.12 10.68 6.82
N ASP A 321 12.18 12.00 6.96
CA ASP A 321 11.05 12.81 7.40
C ASP A 321 9.98 12.87 6.28
N PRO A 322 8.80 12.26 6.46
CA PRO A 322 7.75 12.25 5.46
C PRO A 322 7.15 13.64 5.20
N LEU A 323 7.22 14.59 6.15
CA LEU A 323 6.72 15.95 5.97
C LEU A 323 7.50 16.70 4.89
N ARG A 324 8.83 16.48 4.81
CA ARG A 324 9.65 17.06 3.73
C ARG A 324 9.25 16.53 2.35
N VAL A 325 8.85 15.26 2.26
CA VAL A 325 8.37 14.65 1.01
C VAL A 325 7.03 15.24 0.61
N ILE A 326 6.11 15.38 1.59
CA ILE A 326 4.78 15.94 1.38
C ILE A 326 4.87 17.39 0.89
N GLY A 327 5.70 18.24 1.50
CA GLY A 327 5.87 19.63 1.10
C GLY A 327 6.32 19.79 -0.35
N ARG A 328 7.33 19.03 -0.78
CA ARG A 328 7.83 19.06 -2.17
C ARG A 328 6.83 18.59 -3.22
N THR A 329 5.89 17.74 -2.84
CA THR A 329 4.92 17.15 -3.78
C THR A 329 3.94 18.18 -4.34
N LEU A 330 3.62 19.24 -3.60
CA LEU A 330 2.71 20.30 -4.05
C LEU A 330 3.45 21.47 -4.71
N GLU A 331 4.69 21.75 -4.31
CA GLU A 331 5.53 22.76 -5.01
C GLU A 331 5.76 22.40 -6.48
N ALA A 332 5.91 21.13 -6.79
CA ALA A 332 6.10 20.66 -8.17
C ALA A 332 4.79 20.57 -8.99
N ALA A 333 3.63 20.77 -8.37
CA ALA A 333 2.31 20.73 -9.01
C ALA A 333 1.66 22.12 -9.16
N ALA A 334 2.31 23.17 -8.64
CA ALA A 334 1.95 24.59 -8.79
C ALA A 334 2.72 25.20 -9.97
#